data_40445d2f5b7e37441a5333e32012ad8d
#
_entry.id   40445d2f5b7e37441a5333e32012ad8d
#
_cell.length_a   1.000
_cell.length_b   1.000
_cell.length_c   1.000
_cell.angle_alpha   90.00
_cell.angle_beta   90.00
_cell.angle_gamma   90.00
#
_symmetry.space_group_name_H-M   'P 1'
#
loop_
_entity.id
_entity.type
_entity.pdbx_description
1 polymer ?
#
loop_
_entity_poly.entity_id
_entity_poly.type
_entity_poly.pdbx_seq_one_letter_code
_entity_poly.pdbx_strand_id
1 'polypeptide(L)'
;MGKNEKHKGSKKAEKKKNKGGKTAAVAAAPATASTYADGTPLDKVTYLEAKLILKPDRFTSVESFRDFGKLVQKTAKNVGVGFIADREASLRPQVREIVFGDTPEFSLYNNAFILRRRISYIDGFPVGDPEIVFKFRHPDEAAATTVDVRPKIAGKYRIKFKAEALPLKDAVGGYRILYSHNCQFGLSQMHEGDALSMATLTKVFPALAGLKTKHGEKIELVNGGIVEELLLPLGQLDFGKGMVGKCDIGLWRTRGEHKALVGEFAFQVKFADRAEMSEKQKKLAAQFYVTLQRDVQSWLALGCTKTAMVYRLHGNAPQSHE
;
A
#
# COMPACT_ATOMS: atom_id res chain seq x y z
N MET A 1 47.86 -44.70 60.27
CA MET A 1 48.10 -43.90 61.49
C MET A 1 47.84 -42.46 61.05
N GLY A 2 46.90 -41.84 61.53
CA GLY A 2 46.32 -41.35 62.70
C GLY A 2 45.58 -40.08 62.38
N LYS A 3 44.36 -40.09 62.76
CA LYS A 3 43.54 -39.24 63.61
C LYS A 3 43.20 -37.87 63.08
N ASN A 4 41.95 -37.73 62.74
CA ASN A 4 40.90 -36.87 63.33
C ASN A 4 41.32 -35.52 63.93
N GLU A 5 40.64 -34.43 63.48
CA GLU A 5 39.81 -33.64 64.39
C GLU A 5 38.91 -32.68 63.68
N LYS A 6 37.70 -32.57 64.19
CA LYS A 6 36.59 -31.70 63.73
C LYS A 6 36.81 -30.31 64.27
N HIS A 7 36.57 -29.27 63.43
CA HIS A 7 36.13 -28.01 63.98
C HIS A 7 34.92 -27.46 63.22
N LYS A 8 33.86 -27.31 63.98
CA LYS A 8 32.64 -26.59 63.62
C LYS A 8 32.93 -25.12 63.56
N GLY A 9 32.68 -24.50 62.44
CA GLY A 9 32.67 -23.03 62.28
C GLY A 9 31.34 -22.59 61.70
N SER A 10 30.48 -22.07 62.58
CA SER A 10 29.23 -21.40 62.28
C SER A 10 29.49 -20.18 61.38
N LYS A 11 28.94 -20.15 60.15
CA LYS A 11 28.86 -18.91 59.37
C LYS A 11 27.43 -18.46 59.28
N LYS A 12 27.19 -17.32 59.98
CA LYS A 12 26.02 -16.47 59.83
C LYS A 12 25.75 -16.13 58.37
N ALA A 13 24.57 -16.48 57.91
CA ALA A 13 24.09 -16.02 56.62
C ALA A 13 23.59 -14.58 56.74
N GLU A 14 24.32 -13.64 56.15
CA GLU A 14 23.85 -12.29 55.93
C GLU A 14 22.82 -12.28 54.81
N LYS A 15 21.55 -12.00 55.16
CA LYS A 15 20.50 -11.70 54.22
C LYS A 15 20.78 -10.33 53.59
N LYS A 16 21.33 -10.27 52.38
CA LYS A 16 21.29 -9.10 51.54
C LYS A 16 19.83 -8.90 51.06
N LYS A 17 19.18 -7.88 51.61
CA LYS A 17 17.93 -7.35 51.09
C LYS A 17 18.17 -6.73 49.71
N ASN A 18 17.75 -7.46 48.66
CA ASN A 18 17.68 -6.96 47.32
C ASN A 18 16.52 -5.95 47.28
N LYS A 19 16.83 -4.66 47.29
CA LYS A 19 15.87 -3.57 47.02
C LYS A 19 15.55 -3.66 45.52
N GLY A 20 14.46 -4.34 45.20
CA GLY A 20 13.87 -4.29 43.87
C GLY A 20 13.52 -2.84 43.51
N GLY A 21 14.29 -2.26 42.59
CA GLY A 21 13.93 -1.02 41.96
C GLY A 21 12.60 -1.23 41.23
N LYS A 22 11.53 -0.62 41.75
CA LYS A 22 10.28 -0.45 40.99
C LYS A 22 10.62 0.46 39.82
N THR A 23 10.85 -0.09 38.61
CA THR A 23 10.69 0.67 37.38
C THR A 23 9.26 1.14 37.36
N ALA A 24 9.06 2.43 37.53
CA ALA A 24 7.78 3.07 37.30
C ALA A 24 7.40 2.81 35.85
N ALA A 25 6.40 1.96 35.63
CA ALA A 25 5.74 1.88 34.35
C ALA A 25 5.20 3.27 34.06
N VAL A 26 5.78 3.93 33.05
CA VAL A 26 5.19 5.15 32.49
C VAL A 26 3.82 4.69 31.97
N ALA A 27 2.77 5.10 32.68
CA ALA A 27 1.40 4.90 32.23
C ALA A 27 1.29 5.60 30.89
N ALA A 28 1.16 4.81 29.81
CA ALA A 28 0.81 5.34 28.51
C ALA A 28 -0.47 6.16 28.70
N ALA A 29 -0.43 7.44 28.30
CA ALA A 29 -1.63 8.25 28.26
C ALA A 29 -2.70 7.47 27.47
N PRO A 30 -3.97 7.49 27.91
CA PRO A 30 -5.02 6.80 27.18
C PRO A 30 -5.02 7.33 25.76
N ALA A 31 -4.72 6.47 24.79
CA ALA A 31 -4.82 6.80 23.39
C ALA A 31 -6.27 7.24 23.18
N THR A 32 -6.48 8.52 22.95
CA THR A 32 -7.77 9.02 22.48
C THR A 32 -8.03 8.24 21.22
N ALA A 33 -9.04 7.36 21.25
CA ALA A 33 -9.44 6.57 20.10
C ALA A 33 -9.70 7.54 18.96
N SER A 34 -8.73 7.72 18.07
CA SER A 34 -8.86 8.60 16.93
C SER A 34 -9.56 7.81 15.84
N THR A 35 -10.70 8.33 15.41
CA THR A 35 -11.45 7.78 14.30
C THR A 35 -11.33 8.70 13.09
N TYR A 36 -11.46 8.11 11.91
CA TYR A 36 -11.66 8.86 10.68
C TYR A 36 -13.03 9.52 10.63
N ALA A 37 -13.28 10.40 9.65
CA ALA A 37 -14.56 11.07 9.49
C ALA A 37 -15.75 10.11 9.27
N ASP A 38 -15.49 8.90 8.78
CA ASP A 38 -16.48 7.84 8.59
C ASP A 38 -16.65 6.93 9.82
N GLY A 39 -16.02 7.28 10.95
CA GLY A 39 -16.06 6.52 12.21
C GLY A 39 -15.12 5.32 12.27
N THR A 40 -14.36 5.03 11.21
CA THR A 40 -13.40 3.92 11.21
C THR A 40 -12.20 4.24 12.10
N PRO A 41 -11.69 3.30 12.93
CA PRO A 41 -10.48 3.50 13.72
C PRO A 41 -9.25 3.73 12.84
N LEU A 42 -8.39 4.68 13.22
CA LEU A 42 -7.15 5.02 12.49
C LEU A 42 -6.13 3.90 12.45
N ASP A 43 -6.12 3.04 13.44
CA ASP A 43 -5.15 1.98 13.66
C ASP A 43 -5.57 0.61 13.09
N LYS A 44 -6.75 0.52 12.48
CA LYS A 44 -7.28 -0.75 11.97
C LYS A 44 -7.14 -0.89 10.47
N VAL A 45 -6.48 -1.95 10.03
CA VAL A 45 -6.52 -2.37 8.63
C VAL A 45 -7.93 -2.82 8.27
N THR A 46 -8.52 -2.18 7.27
CA THR A 46 -9.89 -2.45 6.78
C THR A 46 -9.93 -2.93 5.34
N TYR A 47 -8.76 -3.09 4.71
CA TYR A 47 -8.64 -3.59 3.34
C TYR A 47 -7.50 -4.59 3.21
N LEU A 48 -7.77 -5.70 2.52
CA LEU A 48 -6.76 -6.57 1.95
C LEU A 48 -6.70 -6.29 0.45
N GLU A 49 -5.51 -5.98 -0.07
CA GLU A 49 -5.28 -5.78 -1.49
C GLU A 49 -4.12 -6.66 -1.93
N ALA A 50 -4.37 -7.57 -2.86
CA ALA A 50 -3.32 -8.42 -3.41
C ALA A 50 -3.01 -7.98 -4.84
N LYS A 51 -1.73 -7.83 -5.16
CA LYS A 51 -1.23 -7.26 -6.42
C LYS A 51 -0.23 -8.19 -7.09
N LEU A 52 -0.36 -8.36 -8.39
CA LEU A 52 0.68 -8.94 -9.25
C LEU A 52 1.21 -7.85 -10.15
N ILE A 53 2.52 -7.66 -10.11
CA ILE A 53 3.20 -6.75 -11.03
C ILE A 53 3.53 -7.54 -12.29
N LEU A 54 3.16 -6.98 -13.45
CA LEU A 54 3.17 -7.66 -14.72
C LEU A 54 4.13 -6.99 -15.71
N LYS A 55 4.73 -7.79 -16.57
CA LYS A 55 5.59 -7.32 -17.66
C LYS A 55 4.80 -6.47 -18.65
N PRO A 56 5.27 -5.26 -18.98
CA PRO A 56 4.53 -4.34 -19.83
C PRO A 56 4.44 -4.82 -21.29
N ASP A 57 5.40 -5.58 -21.77
CA ASP A 57 5.45 -6.14 -23.14
C ASP A 57 4.33 -7.13 -23.44
N ARG A 58 3.63 -7.64 -22.41
CA ARG A 58 2.46 -8.50 -22.57
C ARG A 58 1.20 -7.75 -22.98
N PHE A 59 1.18 -6.43 -22.85
CA PHE A 59 0.00 -5.59 -23.11
C PHE A 59 0.10 -4.92 -24.48
N THR A 60 -0.26 -5.65 -25.53
CA THR A 60 -0.22 -5.15 -26.91
C THR A 60 -1.56 -4.62 -27.42
N SER A 61 -2.66 -5.00 -26.77
CA SER A 61 -4.02 -4.58 -27.10
C SER A 61 -4.96 -4.77 -25.92
N VAL A 62 -6.22 -4.33 -26.03
CA VAL A 62 -7.27 -4.59 -25.02
C VAL A 62 -7.53 -6.09 -24.85
N GLU A 63 -7.33 -6.88 -25.90
CA GLU A 63 -7.47 -8.34 -25.80
C GLU A 63 -6.47 -8.97 -24.83
N SER A 64 -5.25 -8.42 -24.71
CA SER A 64 -4.27 -8.90 -23.72
C SER A 64 -4.79 -8.81 -22.29
N PHE A 65 -5.54 -7.75 -21.97
CA PHE A 65 -6.19 -7.59 -20.65
C PHE A 65 -7.26 -8.67 -20.43
N ARG A 66 -8.06 -8.94 -21.46
CA ARG A 66 -9.12 -9.96 -21.42
C ARG A 66 -8.54 -11.37 -21.31
N ASP A 67 -7.44 -11.64 -22.02
CA ASP A 67 -6.76 -12.93 -21.92
C ASP A 67 -6.18 -13.17 -20.54
N PHE A 68 -5.60 -12.16 -19.91
CA PHE A 68 -5.22 -12.27 -18.50
C PHE A 68 -6.43 -12.51 -17.62
N GLY A 69 -7.56 -11.83 -17.86
CA GLY A 69 -8.84 -12.06 -17.17
C GLY A 69 -9.33 -13.51 -17.26
N LYS A 70 -9.17 -14.15 -18.42
CA LYS A 70 -9.50 -15.58 -18.60
C LYS A 70 -8.58 -16.48 -17.73
N LEU A 71 -7.30 -16.14 -17.61
CA LEU A 71 -6.38 -16.85 -16.70
C LEU A 71 -6.82 -16.70 -15.24
N VAL A 72 -7.21 -15.49 -14.80
CA VAL A 72 -7.76 -15.24 -13.47
C VAL A 72 -8.99 -16.10 -13.20
N GLN A 73 -9.94 -16.15 -14.15
CA GLN A 73 -11.15 -16.97 -14.04
C GLN A 73 -10.83 -18.46 -13.94
N LYS A 74 -9.92 -18.95 -14.78
CA LYS A 74 -9.47 -20.34 -14.78
C LYS A 74 -8.86 -20.72 -13.46
N THR A 75 -7.94 -19.90 -12.93
CA THR A 75 -7.31 -20.13 -11.63
C THR A 75 -8.35 -20.11 -10.50
N ALA A 76 -9.25 -19.13 -10.50
CA ALA A 76 -10.33 -19.04 -9.51
C ALA A 76 -11.15 -20.32 -9.46
N LYS A 77 -11.61 -20.79 -10.61
CA LYS A 77 -12.35 -22.07 -10.75
C LYS A 77 -11.55 -23.25 -10.21
N ASN A 78 -10.27 -23.35 -10.53
CA ASN A 78 -9.41 -24.47 -10.14
C ASN A 78 -9.22 -24.58 -8.62
N VAL A 79 -9.21 -23.44 -7.91
CA VAL A 79 -9.04 -23.40 -6.45
C VAL A 79 -10.36 -23.26 -5.68
N GLY A 80 -11.50 -23.25 -6.37
CA GLY A 80 -12.83 -23.15 -5.74
C GLY A 80 -13.22 -21.74 -5.29
N VAL A 81 -12.65 -20.70 -5.91
CA VAL A 81 -13.06 -19.30 -5.75
C VAL A 81 -14.11 -18.96 -6.80
N GLY A 82 -15.21 -18.34 -6.39
CA GLY A 82 -16.21 -17.81 -7.31
C GLY A 82 -15.66 -16.63 -8.12
N PHE A 83 -16.09 -16.51 -9.38
CA PHE A 83 -15.77 -15.34 -10.20
C PHE A 83 -17.05 -14.78 -10.84
N ILE A 84 -17.32 -13.50 -10.59
CA ILE A 84 -18.44 -12.74 -11.12
C ILE A 84 -17.88 -11.70 -12.08
N ALA A 85 -18.01 -11.95 -13.39
CA ALA A 85 -17.50 -11.05 -14.41
C ALA A 85 -18.30 -9.74 -14.44
N ASP A 86 -17.62 -8.61 -14.53
CA ASP A 86 -18.24 -7.33 -14.87
C ASP A 86 -18.21 -7.16 -16.41
N ARG A 87 -19.26 -7.67 -17.05
CA ARG A 87 -19.33 -7.71 -18.52
C ARG A 87 -19.37 -6.32 -19.14
N GLU A 88 -20.03 -5.36 -18.50
CA GLU A 88 -20.17 -4.00 -19.02
C GLU A 88 -18.88 -3.19 -18.82
N ALA A 89 -18.36 -3.16 -17.59
CA ALA A 89 -17.13 -2.43 -17.29
C ALA A 89 -15.90 -3.00 -18.01
N SER A 90 -15.90 -4.31 -18.36
CA SER A 90 -14.79 -4.95 -19.09
C SER A 90 -14.80 -4.69 -20.61
N LEU A 91 -15.78 -3.95 -21.14
CA LEU A 91 -15.83 -3.63 -22.58
C LEU A 91 -14.79 -2.58 -22.98
N ARG A 92 -14.54 -1.59 -22.12
CA ARG A 92 -13.66 -0.47 -22.42
C ARG A 92 -12.71 -0.18 -21.26
N PRO A 93 -11.40 -0.03 -21.51
CA PRO A 93 -10.48 0.45 -20.48
C PRO A 93 -10.85 1.87 -20.03
N GLN A 94 -10.81 2.10 -18.73
CA GLN A 94 -10.82 3.43 -18.16
C GLN A 94 -9.44 4.06 -18.36
N VAL A 95 -9.40 5.31 -18.76
CA VAL A 95 -8.16 6.07 -18.94
C VAL A 95 -7.99 7.05 -17.80
N ARG A 96 -6.81 7.06 -17.18
CA ARG A 96 -6.45 8.01 -16.13
C ARG A 96 -5.07 8.58 -16.35
N GLU A 97 -4.91 9.87 -16.09
CA GLU A 97 -3.61 10.50 -15.97
C GLU A 97 -3.14 10.43 -14.52
N ILE A 98 -1.89 10.10 -14.32
CA ILE A 98 -1.27 9.99 -13.01
C ILE A 98 0.05 10.74 -13.02
N VAL A 99 0.23 11.62 -12.05
CA VAL A 99 1.50 12.28 -11.78
C VAL A 99 1.89 12.10 -10.33
N PHE A 100 3.19 11.98 -10.09
CA PHE A 100 3.77 11.95 -8.74
C PHE A 100 4.48 13.28 -8.48
N GLY A 101 4.30 13.78 -7.26
CA GLY A 101 5.01 14.96 -6.78
C GLY A 101 5.98 14.58 -5.67
N ASP A 102 7.21 15.07 -5.75
CA ASP A 102 8.21 14.92 -4.71
C ASP A 102 9.21 16.08 -4.77
N THR A 103 10.09 16.16 -3.80
CA THR A 103 11.25 17.06 -3.89
C THR A 103 12.25 16.51 -4.92
N PRO A 104 13.17 17.35 -5.44
CA PRO A 104 14.23 16.87 -6.36
C PRO A 104 15.06 15.71 -5.79
N GLU A 105 15.26 15.65 -4.48
CA GLU A 105 15.98 14.58 -3.77
C GLU A 105 15.08 13.42 -3.36
N PHE A 106 13.82 13.39 -3.78
CA PHE A 106 12.84 12.36 -3.44
C PHE A 106 12.58 12.20 -1.94
N SER A 107 12.51 13.33 -1.22
CA SER A 107 12.39 13.34 0.24
C SER A 107 11.11 12.65 0.74
N LEU A 108 10.00 12.72 0.01
CA LEU A 108 8.78 12.00 0.37
C LEU A 108 8.99 10.51 0.21
N TYR A 109 9.42 10.04 -0.96
CA TYR A 109 9.58 8.62 -1.25
C TYR A 109 10.63 7.96 -0.36
N ASN A 110 11.76 8.65 -0.10
CA ASN A 110 12.81 8.16 0.80
C ASN A 110 12.34 7.99 2.25
N ASN A 111 11.25 8.67 2.63
CA ASN A 111 10.61 8.55 3.94
C ASN A 111 9.27 7.79 3.88
N ALA A 112 9.09 6.93 2.88
CA ALA A 112 7.93 6.06 2.71
C ALA A 112 6.60 6.79 2.43
N PHE A 113 6.65 8.09 2.09
CA PHE A 113 5.49 8.86 1.65
C PHE A 113 5.38 8.90 0.13
N ILE A 114 4.17 8.99 -0.36
CA ILE A 114 3.86 9.12 -1.79
C ILE A 114 2.79 10.18 -1.94
N LEU A 115 3.06 11.21 -2.75
CA LEU A 115 2.08 12.19 -3.20
C LEU A 115 1.76 11.94 -4.67
N ARG A 116 0.48 11.81 -4.97
CA ARG A 116 0.02 11.50 -6.32
C ARG A 116 -1.23 12.31 -6.64
N ARG A 117 -1.30 12.87 -7.86
CA ARG A 117 -2.54 13.39 -8.47
C ARG A 117 -3.03 12.40 -9.52
N ARG A 118 -4.34 12.23 -9.61
CA ARG A 118 -4.98 11.38 -10.61
C ARG A 118 -6.16 12.11 -11.24
N ILE A 119 -6.25 12.07 -12.57
CA ILE A 119 -7.36 12.65 -13.35
C ILE A 119 -7.97 11.52 -14.17
N SER A 120 -9.29 11.35 -14.10
CA SER A 120 -10.03 10.41 -14.95
C SER A 120 -10.40 11.07 -16.27
N TYR A 121 -10.44 10.26 -17.33
CA TYR A 121 -10.84 10.69 -18.67
C TYR A 121 -12.03 9.85 -19.14
N ILE A 122 -13.01 10.52 -19.76
CA ILE A 122 -14.12 9.89 -20.47
C ILE A 122 -14.12 10.48 -21.88
N ASP A 123 -14.13 9.63 -22.90
CA ASP A 123 -14.14 10.02 -24.33
C ASP A 123 -13.05 11.06 -24.69
N GLY A 124 -11.88 10.94 -24.05
CA GLY A 124 -10.72 11.80 -24.28
C GLY A 124 -10.70 13.10 -23.47
N PHE A 125 -11.74 13.40 -22.69
CA PHE A 125 -11.84 14.62 -21.88
C PHE A 125 -11.61 14.33 -20.39
N PRO A 126 -10.90 15.20 -19.64
CA PRO A 126 -10.76 15.08 -18.20
C PRO A 126 -12.14 15.30 -17.53
N VAL A 127 -12.45 14.49 -16.55
CA VAL A 127 -13.73 14.53 -15.83
C VAL A 127 -13.55 14.56 -14.33
N GLY A 128 -14.42 15.33 -13.68
CA GLY A 128 -14.44 15.46 -12.22
C GLY A 128 -13.28 16.29 -11.66
N ASP A 129 -13.24 16.38 -10.35
CA ASP A 129 -12.15 17.04 -9.62
C ASP A 129 -10.93 16.08 -9.57
N PRO A 130 -9.73 16.54 -9.97
CA PRO A 130 -8.54 15.70 -9.87
C PRO A 130 -8.34 15.19 -8.44
N GLU A 131 -8.10 13.89 -8.30
CA GLU A 131 -7.92 13.26 -6.99
C GLU A 131 -6.47 13.39 -6.52
N ILE A 132 -6.29 13.94 -5.34
CA ILE A 132 -5.04 13.88 -4.59
C ILE A 132 -5.02 12.59 -3.74
N VAL A 133 -3.92 11.87 -3.82
CA VAL A 133 -3.64 10.70 -2.98
C VAL A 133 -2.35 10.95 -2.23
N PHE A 134 -2.45 11.08 -0.93
CA PHE A 134 -1.32 11.06 -0.02
C PHE A 134 -1.25 9.70 0.67
N LYS A 135 -0.09 9.06 0.67
CA LYS A 135 0.06 7.68 1.14
C LYS A 135 1.34 7.54 1.95
N PHE A 136 1.26 6.81 3.04
CA PHE A 136 2.41 6.26 3.76
C PHE A 136 2.41 4.74 3.59
N ARG A 137 3.57 4.11 3.31
CA ARG A 137 3.68 2.66 3.11
C ARG A 137 4.91 2.11 3.85
N HIS A 138 4.72 1.08 4.66
CA HIS A 138 5.78 0.46 5.45
C HIS A 138 5.60 -1.06 5.55
N PRO A 139 6.68 -1.86 5.61
CA PRO A 139 6.58 -3.31 5.81
C PRO A 139 6.13 -3.68 7.24
N ASP A 140 6.40 -2.86 8.23
CA ASP A 140 5.97 -3.04 9.60
C ASP A 140 4.60 -2.38 9.83
N GLU A 141 3.63 -3.18 10.30
CA GLU A 141 2.28 -2.71 10.61
C GLU A 141 2.27 -1.71 11.75
N ALA A 142 3.04 -1.96 12.82
CA ALA A 142 3.10 -1.08 13.98
C ALA A 142 3.61 0.31 13.58
N ALA A 143 4.65 0.38 12.76
CA ALA A 143 5.15 1.64 12.21
C ALA A 143 4.11 2.33 11.31
N ALA A 144 3.40 1.57 10.45
CA ALA A 144 2.36 2.13 9.60
C ALA A 144 1.19 2.69 10.43
N THR A 145 0.84 2.06 11.54
CA THR A 145 -0.26 2.46 12.42
C THR A 145 -0.01 3.81 13.11
N THR A 146 1.26 4.18 13.35
CA THR A 146 1.60 5.44 14.04
C THR A 146 1.48 6.68 13.17
N VAL A 147 1.36 6.54 11.84
CA VAL A 147 1.34 7.68 10.91
C VAL A 147 -0.08 8.09 10.58
N ASP A 148 -0.46 9.29 11.01
CA ASP A 148 -1.75 9.90 10.69
C ASP A 148 -1.68 10.65 9.35
N VAL A 149 -2.24 10.07 8.30
CA VAL A 149 -2.28 10.66 6.95
C VAL A 149 -3.45 11.61 6.71
N ARG A 150 -4.23 11.95 7.75
CA ARG A 150 -5.36 12.88 7.61
C ARG A 150 -4.88 14.27 7.20
N PRO A 151 -5.56 14.90 6.22
CA PRO A 151 -5.23 16.25 5.82
C PRO A 151 -5.93 17.28 6.72
N LYS A 152 -5.32 18.42 6.92
CA LYS A 152 -5.96 19.62 7.49
C LYS A 152 -6.63 20.43 6.37
N ILE A 153 -7.77 19.98 5.92
CA ILE A 153 -8.61 20.64 4.92
C ILE A 153 -10.04 20.80 5.45
N ALA A 154 -10.77 21.80 4.93
CA ALA A 154 -12.16 22.02 5.31
C ALA A 154 -13.14 21.01 4.68
N GLY A 155 -12.75 20.35 3.60
CA GLY A 155 -13.61 19.48 2.82
C GLY A 155 -13.58 18.01 3.22
N LYS A 156 -14.22 17.17 2.43
CA LYS A 156 -14.32 15.74 2.66
C LYS A 156 -13.08 15.01 2.14
N TYR A 157 -12.62 14.03 2.90
CA TYR A 157 -11.56 13.11 2.47
C TYR A 157 -11.95 11.66 2.81
N ARG A 158 -11.28 10.73 2.18
CA ARG A 158 -11.44 9.30 2.42
C ARG A 158 -10.11 8.68 2.82
N ILE A 159 -10.14 7.87 3.86
CA ILE A 159 -8.97 7.11 4.32
C ILE A 159 -9.16 5.62 4.02
N LYS A 160 -8.04 4.97 3.71
CA LYS A 160 -7.97 3.52 3.60
C LYS A 160 -6.68 3.03 4.24
N PHE A 161 -6.79 2.22 5.27
CA PHE A 161 -5.64 1.48 5.78
C PHE A 161 -5.68 0.06 5.22
N LYS A 162 -4.62 -0.30 4.49
CA LYS A 162 -4.56 -1.54 3.72
C LYS A 162 -3.40 -2.43 4.15
N ALA A 163 -3.64 -3.74 4.17
CA ALA A 163 -2.61 -4.75 4.02
C ALA A 163 -2.47 -5.07 2.52
N GLU A 164 -1.32 -4.79 1.93
CA GLU A 164 -1.02 -4.99 0.51
C GLU A 164 -0.13 -6.22 0.35
N ALA A 165 -0.66 -7.32 -0.21
CA ALA A 165 0.12 -8.49 -0.56
C ALA A 165 0.76 -8.31 -1.94
N LEU A 166 2.07 -8.49 -2.00
CA LEU A 166 2.90 -8.44 -3.22
C LEU A 166 3.67 -9.75 -3.36
N PRO A 167 4.05 -10.20 -4.56
CA PRO A 167 4.94 -11.33 -4.70
C PRO A 167 6.25 -11.11 -3.94
N LEU A 168 6.95 -12.19 -3.63
CA LEU A 168 8.35 -12.09 -3.20
C LEU A 168 9.17 -11.39 -4.28
N LYS A 169 10.28 -10.76 -3.89
CA LYS A 169 11.09 -9.97 -4.83
C LYS A 169 11.83 -10.83 -5.87
N ASP A 170 12.09 -12.06 -5.54
CA ASP A 170 12.99 -12.98 -6.25
C ASP A 170 12.40 -14.38 -6.52
N ALA A 171 11.18 -14.64 -6.03
CA ALA A 171 10.57 -15.97 -6.15
C ALA A 171 9.06 -15.91 -6.44
N VAL A 172 8.57 -16.90 -7.18
CA VAL A 172 7.15 -17.11 -7.46
C VAL A 172 6.56 -18.10 -6.46
N GLY A 173 5.32 -17.88 -6.05
CA GLY A 173 4.58 -18.79 -5.18
C GLY A 173 4.63 -18.43 -3.70
N GLY A 174 5.13 -17.23 -3.37
CA GLY A 174 5.07 -16.64 -2.04
C GLY A 174 4.64 -15.18 -2.11
N TYR A 175 4.49 -14.55 -0.96
CA TYR A 175 4.17 -13.12 -0.90
C TYR A 175 4.75 -12.47 0.36
N ARG A 176 4.89 -11.16 0.28
CA ARG A 176 5.22 -10.25 1.38
C ARG A 176 4.09 -9.26 1.57
N ILE A 177 3.95 -8.72 2.76
CA ILE A 177 2.91 -7.74 3.09
C ILE A 177 3.57 -6.37 3.28
N LEU A 178 2.94 -5.35 2.72
CA LEU A 178 3.19 -3.94 3.04
C LEU A 178 1.90 -3.34 3.60
N TYR A 179 2.05 -2.49 4.59
CA TYR A 179 0.93 -1.77 5.18
C TYR A 179 0.90 -0.34 4.65
N SER A 180 -0.26 0.12 4.23
CA SER A 180 -0.37 1.45 3.65
C SER A 180 -1.60 2.22 4.12
N HIS A 181 -1.34 3.39 4.70
CA HIS A 181 -2.34 4.42 4.90
C HIS A 181 -2.48 5.28 3.65
N ASN A 182 -3.70 5.46 3.16
CA ASN A 182 -3.99 6.32 2.00
C ASN A 182 -5.07 7.33 2.37
N CYS A 183 -4.77 8.60 2.18
CA CYS A 183 -5.75 9.69 2.19
C CYS A 183 -6.07 10.09 0.74
N GLN A 184 -7.34 10.32 0.44
CA GLN A 184 -7.85 10.70 -0.88
C GLN A 184 -8.85 11.84 -0.76
N PHE A 185 -8.69 12.92 -1.55
CA PHE A 185 -9.61 14.05 -1.66
C PHE A 185 -9.45 14.76 -3.00
N GLY A 186 -10.39 15.62 -3.36
CA GLY A 186 -10.35 16.41 -4.60
C GLY A 186 -9.35 17.55 -4.50
N LEU A 187 -8.63 17.82 -5.60
CA LEU A 187 -7.65 18.90 -5.69
C LEU A 187 -8.23 20.28 -5.35
N SER A 188 -9.49 20.53 -5.71
CA SER A 188 -10.20 21.77 -5.40
C SER A 188 -10.28 22.12 -3.92
N GLN A 189 -10.00 21.14 -3.04
CA GLN A 189 -9.96 21.34 -1.58
C GLN A 189 -8.59 21.83 -1.07
N MET A 190 -7.58 21.87 -1.92
CA MET A 190 -6.32 22.57 -1.64
C MET A 190 -6.51 24.06 -2.01
N HIS A 191 -5.94 24.95 -1.22
CA HIS A 191 -6.01 26.38 -1.54
C HIS A 191 -5.30 26.66 -2.87
N GLU A 192 -5.99 27.39 -3.76
CA GLU A 192 -5.44 27.85 -5.02
C GLU A 192 -4.37 28.91 -4.77
N GLY A 193 -3.30 28.89 -5.56
CA GLY A 193 -2.34 29.98 -5.69
C GLY A 193 -0.98 29.80 -5.05
N ASP A 194 -0.83 28.87 -4.13
CA ASP A 194 0.49 28.59 -3.54
C ASP A 194 1.29 27.61 -4.41
N ALA A 195 2.51 27.97 -4.78
CA ALA A 195 3.44 27.02 -5.37
C ALA A 195 3.57 25.80 -4.43
N LEU A 196 3.35 24.62 -4.96
CA LEU A 196 3.41 23.39 -4.15
C LEU A 196 4.82 23.22 -3.61
N SER A 197 4.97 23.36 -2.29
CA SER A 197 6.24 23.25 -1.56
C SER A 197 6.10 22.34 -0.36
N MET A 198 7.21 21.91 0.22
CA MET A 198 7.20 21.16 1.46
C MET A 198 6.50 21.91 2.60
N ALA A 199 6.63 23.24 2.66
CA ALA A 199 5.93 24.07 3.62
C ALA A 199 4.40 24.01 3.46
N THR A 200 3.93 24.12 2.21
CA THR A 200 2.50 24.01 1.89
C THR A 200 1.98 22.61 2.18
N LEU A 201 2.71 21.57 1.76
CA LEU A 201 2.32 20.18 2.03
C LEU A 201 2.27 19.86 3.53
N THR A 202 3.21 20.37 4.32
CA THR A 202 3.24 20.15 5.77
C THR A 202 2.05 20.81 6.49
N LYS A 203 1.56 21.96 5.97
CA LYS A 203 0.32 22.57 6.46
C LYS A 203 -0.88 21.67 6.19
N VAL A 204 -0.93 21.06 5.01
CA VAL A 204 -2.01 20.13 4.63
C VAL A 204 -1.85 18.78 5.32
N PHE A 205 -0.65 18.22 5.36
CA PHE A 205 -0.35 16.92 5.95
C PHE A 205 0.64 17.03 7.11
N PRO A 206 0.16 17.17 8.36
CA PRO A 206 1.01 17.32 9.54
C PRO A 206 2.00 16.16 9.75
N ALA A 207 1.71 14.97 9.22
CA ALA A 207 2.63 13.83 9.26
C ALA A 207 4.01 14.14 8.65
N LEU A 208 4.12 15.14 7.77
CA LEU A 208 5.37 15.56 7.14
C LEU A 208 6.23 16.47 8.04
N ALA A 209 5.71 16.98 9.16
CA ALA A 209 6.44 17.93 10.01
C ALA A 209 7.75 17.37 10.59
N GLY A 210 7.87 16.04 10.72
CA GLY A 210 9.08 15.37 11.20
C GLY A 210 10.16 15.16 10.14
N LEU A 211 9.89 15.45 8.87
CA LEU A 211 10.87 15.26 7.80
C LEU A 211 11.93 16.35 7.82
N LYS A 212 13.20 15.92 7.69
CA LYS A 212 14.35 16.83 7.56
C LYS A 212 14.45 17.35 6.12
N THR A 213 13.57 18.29 5.75
CA THR A 213 13.56 18.92 4.44
C THR A 213 13.78 20.41 4.55
N LYS A 214 14.27 21.06 3.49
CA LYS A 214 14.33 22.52 3.44
C LYS A 214 12.91 23.08 3.38
N HIS A 215 12.58 24.02 4.25
CA HIS A 215 11.22 24.54 4.40
C HIS A 215 10.62 25.10 3.11
N GLY A 216 11.42 25.75 2.28
CA GLY A 216 11.01 26.31 0.99
C GLY A 216 11.20 25.37 -0.21
N GLU A 217 11.53 24.10 0.01
CA GLU A 217 11.79 23.15 -1.07
C GLU A 217 10.52 22.90 -1.90
N LYS A 218 10.67 23.07 -3.22
CA LYS A 218 9.54 22.89 -4.15
C LYS A 218 9.20 21.41 -4.34
N ILE A 219 7.94 21.15 -4.57
CA ILE A 219 7.46 19.86 -5.06
C ILE A 219 7.37 19.92 -6.58
N GLU A 220 8.03 19.01 -7.22
CA GLU A 220 8.12 18.91 -8.68
C GLU A 220 7.53 17.58 -9.16
N LEU A 221 7.28 17.48 -10.46
CA LEU A 221 6.89 16.20 -11.06
C LEU A 221 8.07 15.24 -10.99
N VAL A 222 7.86 14.09 -10.40
CA VAL A 222 8.88 13.02 -10.33
C VAL A 222 9.34 12.67 -11.73
N ASN A 223 10.64 12.89 -12.00
CA ASN A 223 11.28 12.66 -13.29
C ASN A 223 10.60 13.40 -14.47
N GLY A 224 9.86 14.50 -14.23
CA GLY A 224 9.08 15.18 -15.26
C GLY A 224 7.98 14.30 -15.88
N GLY A 225 7.72 13.13 -15.29
CA GLY A 225 6.92 12.08 -15.91
C GLY A 225 5.43 12.25 -15.69
N ILE A 226 4.67 12.10 -16.78
CA ILE A 226 3.22 11.93 -16.75
C ILE A 226 2.91 10.50 -17.17
N VAL A 227 2.19 9.78 -16.32
CA VAL A 227 1.77 8.39 -16.57
C VAL A 227 0.32 8.39 -17.04
N GLU A 228 0.05 7.61 -18.07
CA GLU A 228 -1.30 7.22 -18.46
C GLU A 228 -1.58 5.80 -17.95
N GLU A 229 -2.65 5.62 -17.21
CA GLU A 229 -3.14 4.32 -16.77
C GLU A 229 -4.33 3.89 -17.64
N LEU A 230 -4.19 2.74 -18.28
CA LEU A 230 -5.32 2.01 -18.85
C LEU A 230 -5.76 0.98 -17.82
N LEU A 231 -6.98 1.07 -17.30
CA LEU A 231 -7.51 0.17 -16.28
C LEU A 231 -8.76 -0.54 -16.80
N LEU A 232 -8.75 -1.86 -16.75
CA LEU A 232 -9.90 -2.70 -17.11
C LEU A 232 -10.43 -3.41 -15.85
N PRO A 233 -11.64 -3.08 -15.37
CA PRO A 233 -12.32 -3.87 -14.37
C PRO A 233 -12.61 -5.27 -14.93
N LEU A 234 -12.26 -6.32 -14.19
CA LEU A 234 -12.50 -7.70 -14.60
C LEU A 234 -13.75 -8.28 -13.97
N GLY A 235 -14.09 -7.84 -12.76
CA GLY A 235 -15.21 -8.34 -11.99
C GLY A 235 -14.87 -8.52 -10.52
N GLN A 236 -15.39 -9.59 -9.92
CA GLN A 236 -15.26 -9.85 -8.49
C GLN A 236 -14.88 -11.32 -8.24
N LEU A 237 -14.01 -11.52 -7.26
CA LEU A 237 -13.63 -12.83 -6.71
C LEU A 237 -14.46 -13.06 -5.44
N ASP A 238 -15.19 -14.17 -5.37
CA ASP A 238 -15.99 -14.55 -4.21
C ASP A 238 -15.30 -15.68 -3.44
N PHE A 239 -14.81 -15.34 -2.24
CA PHE A 239 -14.17 -16.27 -1.31
C PHE A 239 -15.16 -16.90 -0.33
N GLY A 240 -16.46 -16.69 -0.55
CA GLY A 240 -17.56 -17.20 0.26
C GLY A 240 -17.89 -16.33 1.48
N LYS A 241 -19.09 -16.57 2.05
CA LYS A 241 -19.59 -15.88 3.25
C LYS A 241 -19.49 -14.34 3.20
N GLY A 242 -19.72 -13.74 2.03
CA GLY A 242 -19.70 -12.29 1.84
C GLY A 242 -18.31 -11.68 1.64
N MET A 243 -17.23 -12.46 1.69
CA MET A 243 -15.89 -11.96 1.38
C MET A 243 -15.69 -11.89 -0.14
N VAL A 244 -15.96 -10.70 -0.69
CA VAL A 244 -15.88 -10.44 -2.13
C VAL A 244 -14.79 -9.41 -2.41
N GLY A 245 -13.93 -9.73 -3.37
CA GLY A 245 -12.83 -8.88 -3.82
C GLY A 245 -13.07 -8.33 -5.22
N LYS A 246 -13.14 -6.99 -5.39
CA LYS A 246 -13.12 -6.37 -6.72
C LYS A 246 -11.74 -6.57 -7.33
N CYS A 247 -11.69 -6.95 -8.62
CA CYS A 247 -10.44 -7.15 -9.32
C CYS A 247 -10.36 -6.36 -10.62
N ASP A 248 -9.19 -5.80 -10.84
CA ASP A 248 -8.85 -4.95 -11.98
C ASP A 248 -7.51 -5.39 -12.56
N ILE A 249 -7.32 -5.12 -13.86
CA ILE A 249 -6.02 -5.20 -14.51
C ILE A 249 -5.72 -3.86 -15.18
N GLY A 250 -4.48 -3.39 -15.06
CA GLY A 250 -4.08 -2.10 -15.62
C GLY A 250 -2.70 -2.13 -16.24
N LEU A 251 -2.47 -1.19 -17.16
CA LEU A 251 -1.18 -0.89 -17.75
C LEU A 251 -0.84 0.57 -17.49
N TRP A 252 0.36 0.83 -16.99
CA TRP A 252 0.95 2.16 -16.94
C TRP A 252 1.90 2.35 -18.12
N ARG A 253 1.78 3.49 -18.78
CA ARG A 253 2.66 3.91 -19.86
C ARG A 253 2.98 5.41 -19.74
N THR A 254 4.07 5.86 -20.32
CA THR A 254 4.35 7.30 -20.39
C THR A 254 3.31 7.95 -21.30
N ARG A 255 2.82 9.14 -20.89
CA ARG A 255 1.98 9.94 -21.75
C ARG A 255 2.86 10.67 -22.78
N GLY A 256 2.44 10.67 -24.03
CA GLY A 256 3.22 11.25 -25.12
C GLY A 256 3.94 10.17 -25.94
N GLU A 257 4.93 9.48 -25.38
CA GLU A 257 5.63 8.41 -26.09
C GLU A 257 4.89 7.06 -26.06
N HIS A 258 3.91 6.92 -25.18
CA HIS A 258 3.16 5.68 -24.95
C HIS A 258 4.05 4.46 -24.61
N LYS A 259 5.26 4.69 -24.11
CA LYS A 259 6.16 3.63 -23.66
C LYS A 259 5.54 2.90 -22.46
N ALA A 260 5.27 1.61 -22.65
CA ALA A 260 4.74 0.78 -21.58
C ALA A 260 5.76 0.62 -20.45
N LEU A 261 5.34 0.87 -19.21
CA LEU A 261 6.19 0.85 -18.03
C LEU A 261 5.98 -0.41 -17.19
N VAL A 262 4.74 -0.71 -16.86
CA VAL A 262 4.40 -1.81 -15.96
C VAL A 262 2.91 -2.14 -16.05
N GLY A 263 2.57 -3.43 -16.04
CA GLY A 263 1.22 -3.90 -15.80
C GLY A 263 0.98 -4.22 -14.32
N GLU A 264 -0.27 -4.26 -13.90
CA GLU A 264 -0.67 -4.71 -12.57
C GLU A 264 -2.04 -5.36 -12.64
N PHE A 265 -2.15 -6.55 -12.07
CA PHE A 265 -3.42 -7.10 -11.63
C PHE A 265 -3.56 -6.88 -10.14
N ALA A 266 -4.75 -6.49 -9.69
CA ALA A 266 -5.04 -6.36 -8.27
C ALA A 266 -6.45 -6.86 -7.96
N PHE A 267 -6.62 -7.44 -6.76
CA PHE A 267 -7.95 -7.57 -6.18
C PHE A 267 -7.96 -6.98 -4.77
N GLN A 268 -9.07 -6.38 -4.38
CA GLN A 268 -9.23 -5.71 -3.10
C GLN A 268 -10.51 -6.15 -2.40
N VAL A 269 -10.38 -6.63 -1.17
CA VAL A 269 -11.47 -6.94 -0.25
C VAL A 269 -11.57 -5.85 0.80
N LYS A 270 -12.79 -5.41 1.12
CA LYS A 270 -13.08 -4.50 2.23
C LYS A 270 -13.74 -5.29 3.36
N PHE A 271 -13.39 -4.98 4.60
CA PHE A 271 -13.97 -5.52 5.83
C PHE A 271 -13.95 -4.46 6.92
N ALA A 272 -14.84 -4.54 7.90
CA ALA A 272 -14.85 -3.63 9.04
C ALA A 272 -13.88 -4.10 10.13
N ASP A 273 -13.73 -5.43 10.30
CA ASP A 273 -12.77 -6.04 11.22
C ASP A 273 -12.13 -7.28 10.60
N ARG A 274 -10.87 -7.56 10.93
CA ARG A 274 -10.16 -8.76 10.47
C ARG A 274 -10.82 -10.06 10.90
N ALA A 275 -11.57 -10.05 12.01
CA ALA A 275 -12.31 -11.19 12.50
C ALA A 275 -13.48 -11.59 11.57
N GLU A 276 -13.95 -10.70 10.71
CA GLU A 276 -14.97 -11.02 9.69
C GLU A 276 -14.43 -12.02 8.66
N MET A 277 -13.11 -12.06 8.45
CA MET A 277 -12.47 -13.03 7.57
C MET A 277 -12.12 -14.29 8.35
N SER A 278 -12.83 -15.37 8.12
CA SER A 278 -12.49 -16.67 8.69
C SER A 278 -11.15 -17.18 8.18
N GLU A 279 -10.49 -18.04 8.96
CA GLU A 279 -9.22 -18.67 8.56
C GLU A 279 -9.35 -19.44 7.25
N LYS A 280 -10.51 -20.05 6.98
CA LYS A 280 -10.78 -20.71 5.70
C LYS A 280 -10.73 -19.73 4.53
N GLN A 281 -11.35 -18.56 4.66
CA GLN A 281 -11.35 -17.51 3.62
C GLN A 281 -9.95 -16.94 3.40
N LYS A 282 -9.20 -16.66 4.48
CA LYS A 282 -7.80 -16.21 4.41
C LYS A 282 -6.93 -17.21 3.67
N LYS A 283 -7.05 -18.51 4.02
CA LYS A 283 -6.33 -19.60 3.33
C LYS A 283 -6.71 -19.69 1.87
N LEU A 284 -7.99 -19.58 1.54
CA LEU A 284 -8.48 -19.65 0.16
C LEU A 284 -7.97 -18.47 -0.67
N ALA A 285 -7.99 -17.25 -0.12
CA ALA A 285 -7.45 -16.06 -0.79
C ALA A 285 -5.93 -16.18 -1.02
N ALA A 286 -5.18 -16.67 -0.03
CA ALA A 286 -3.75 -16.92 -0.16
C ALA A 286 -3.46 -18.02 -1.19
N GLN A 287 -4.22 -19.11 -1.18
CA GLN A 287 -4.10 -20.21 -2.15
C GLN A 287 -4.37 -19.70 -3.58
N PHE A 288 -5.46 -18.96 -3.78
CA PHE A 288 -5.76 -18.33 -5.07
C PHE A 288 -4.60 -17.47 -5.55
N TYR A 289 -4.12 -16.57 -4.68
CA TYR A 289 -3.05 -15.63 -5.03
C TYR A 289 -1.73 -16.31 -5.40
N VAL A 290 -1.35 -17.34 -4.65
CA VAL A 290 -0.14 -18.13 -4.91
C VAL A 290 -0.28 -19.00 -6.17
N THR A 291 -1.47 -19.59 -6.38
CA THR A 291 -1.73 -20.40 -7.59
C THR A 291 -1.73 -19.50 -8.83
N LEU A 292 -2.38 -18.34 -8.76
CA LEU A 292 -2.39 -17.38 -9.87
C LEU A 292 -0.97 -16.96 -10.26
N GLN A 293 -0.07 -16.70 -9.30
CA GLN A 293 1.32 -16.38 -9.61
C GLN A 293 1.98 -17.46 -10.47
N ARG A 294 1.73 -18.73 -10.16
CA ARG A 294 2.29 -19.87 -10.93
C ARG A 294 1.67 -19.97 -12.32
N ASP A 295 0.35 -19.83 -12.41
CA ASP A 295 -0.39 -19.93 -13.69
C ASP A 295 -0.01 -18.80 -14.64
N VAL A 296 0.34 -17.60 -14.12
CA VAL A 296 0.72 -16.43 -14.92
C VAL A 296 2.20 -16.10 -14.83
N GLN A 297 3.08 -17.04 -14.50
CA GLN A 297 4.51 -16.81 -14.27
C GLN A 297 5.18 -16.07 -15.42
N SER A 298 4.81 -16.35 -16.68
CA SER A 298 5.35 -15.67 -17.85
C SER A 298 4.99 -14.18 -17.95
N TRP A 299 3.97 -13.74 -17.21
CA TRP A 299 3.52 -12.35 -17.13
C TRP A 299 4.19 -11.58 -15.99
N LEU A 300 4.74 -12.26 -14.99
CA LEU A 300 5.22 -11.60 -13.77
C LEU A 300 6.48 -10.79 -13.99
N ALA A 301 6.49 -9.58 -13.40
CA ALA A 301 7.67 -8.77 -13.18
C ALA A 301 7.93 -8.71 -11.67
N LEU A 302 8.94 -9.45 -11.20
CA LEU A 302 9.29 -9.51 -9.78
C LEU A 302 10.21 -8.35 -9.37
N GLY A 303 10.27 -8.05 -8.08
CA GLY A 303 11.20 -7.07 -7.50
C GLY A 303 10.89 -5.61 -7.79
N CYS A 304 9.70 -5.28 -8.32
CA CYS A 304 9.30 -3.91 -8.59
C CYS A 304 7.87 -3.61 -8.13
N THR A 305 7.51 -2.34 -8.11
CA THR A 305 6.16 -1.82 -7.91
C THR A 305 5.87 -0.74 -8.94
N LYS A 306 4.59 -0.42 -9.19
CA LYS A 306 4.22 0.67 -10.12
C LYS A 306 4.89 2.00 -9.74
N THR A 307 4.88 2.35 -8.46
CA THR A 307 5.51 3.58 -7.96
C THR A 307 7.02 3.59 -8.24
N ALA A 308 7.71 2.51 -7.86
CA ALA A 308 9.16 2.41 -8.08
C ALA A 308 9.55 2.55 -9.56
N MET A 309 8.71 2.06 -10.49
CA MET A 309 8.97 2.21 -11.93
C MET A 309 8.97 3.67 -12.37
N VAL A 310 8.08 4.52 -11.83
CA VAL A 310 8.06 5.95 -12.14
C VAL A 310 9.27 6.68 -11.55
N TYR A 311 9.64 6.36 -10.32
CA TYR A 311 10.83 6.95 -9.67
C TYR A 311 12.15 6.54 -10.34
N ARG A 312 12.16 5.45 -11.10
CA ARG A 312 13.35 4.91 -11.79
C ARG A 312 13.41 5.23 -13.29
N LEU A 313 12.50 6.05 -13.81
CA LEU A 313 12.43 6.34 -15.26
C LEU A 313 13.74 6.90 -15.83
N HIS A 314 14.51 7.66 -15.06
CA HIS A 314 15.77 8.27 -15.48
C HIS A 314 17.01 7.74 -14.73
N GLY A 315 16.90 6.55 -14.15
CA GLY A 315 18.06 5.81 -13.62
C GLY A 315 18.46 6.11 -12.17
N ASN A 316 18.13 7.27 -11.62
CA ASN A 316 18.38 7.59 -10.22
C ASN A 316 17.27 7.04 -9.34
N ALA A 317 17.43 5.79 -8.91
CA ALA A 317 16.45 5.18 -8.02
C ALA A 317 16.68 5.63 -6.59
N PRO A 318 15.71 6.26 -5.91
CA PRO A 318 15.78 6.49 -4.48
C PRO A 318 15.81 5.16 -3.73
N GLN A 319 16.27 5.19 -2.48
CA GLN A 319 16.16 4.01 -1.62
C GLN A 319 14.71 3.58 -1.51
N SER A 320 14.47 2.29 -1.76
CA SER A 320 13.12 1.74 -1.69
C SER A 320 12.87 1.19 -0.30
N HIS A 321 11.80 1.62 0.34
CA HIS A 321 11.25 1.02 1.57
C HIS A 321 10.29 -0.14 1.26
N GLU A 322 10.23 -0.60 0.01
CA GLU A 322 9.28 -1.60 -0.50
C GLU A 322 9.91 -2.99 -0.63
#